data_31959c87739555691c3610c537111c8b
#
_entry.id   31959c87739555691c3610c537111c8b
#
_cell.length_a   1.000
_cell.length_b   1.000
_cell.length_c   1.000
_cell.angle_alpha   90.00
_cell.angle_beta   90.00
_cell.angle_gamma   90.00
#
_symmetry.space_group_name_H-M   'P 1'
#
loop_
_entity.id
_entity.type
_entity.pdbx_description
1 polymer ?
#
loop_
_entity_poly.entity_id
_entity_poly.type
_entity_poly.pdbx_seq_one_letter_code
_entity_poly.pdbx_strand_id
1 'polypeptide(L)'
;MKKITRRNFLIASGKTVGTLAASSAFMGCASPEQAENCFPRSAMPVRTDNRLTAIDDIVENYMGQGYFPGATIVVARGGKIVYEKAYGYAMLNDMGVRLDDPRPMQMDTMFDMASCTKIMATTQSIMKLYSEGKIDLNATVASYIPEFAKNGKENVTVHQLLTHTSGLPQWKAMFLYIEKDKAKVLDYICNCELMFAPGEEKYSDLGFQMLGFLVERITGRSMDEYVKNEIYKPLGLKRTTYLPLANGFTTEDVAATSFGNPYEYAMVDEIDYP
;
A
#
# COMPACT_ATOMS: atom_id res chain seq x y z
N MET A 1 -11.70 -19.02 -27.80
CA MET A 1 -11.53 -18.58 -26.42
C MET A 1 -12.37 -17.34 -26.18
N LYS A 2 -13.44 -17.40 -25.38
CA LYS A 2 -14.28 -16.23 -25.07
C LYS A 2 -13.55 -15.36 -24.03
N LYS A 3 -13.35 -14.10 -24.34
CA LYS A 3 -12.77 -13.11 -23.40
C LYS A 3 -13.71 -12.96 -22.20
N ILE A 4 -13.23 -13.30 -21.00
CA ILE A 4 -13.91 -13.01 -19.73
C ILE A 4 -13.74 -11.53 -19.47
N THR A 5 -14.83 -10.76 -19.47
CA THR A 5 -14.78 -9.34 -19.09
C THR A 5 -14.91 -9.21 -17.57
N ARG A 6 -14.38 -8.12 -16.99
CA ARG A 6 -14.49 -7.79 -15.53
C ARG A 6 -15.93 -7.89 -15.01
N ARG A 7 -16.90 -7.52 -15.85
CA ARG A 7 -18.32 -7.59 -15.51
C ARG A 7 -18.83 -9.04 -15.33
N ASN A 8 -18.33 -10.00 -16.13
CA ASN A 8 -18.72 -11.41 -16.04
C ASN A 8 -18.08 -12.11 -14.85
N PHE A 9 -16.91 -11.65 -14.38
CA PHE A 9 -16.29 -12.17 -13.17
C PHE A 9 -17.10 -11.78 -11.91
N LEU A 10 -17.59 -10.54 -11.83
CA LEU A 10 -18.41 -10.06 -10.71
C LEU A 10 -19.84 -10.69 -10.70
N ILE A 11 -20.38 -11.07 -11.85
CA ILE A 11 -21.70 -11.73 -11.93
C ILE A 11 -21.61 -13.23 -11.59
N ALA A 12 -20.48 -13.86 -11.85
CA ALA A 12 -20.26 -15.27 -11.49
C ALA A 12 -20.10 -15.49 -9.97
N SER A 13 -19.64 -14.47 -9.23
CA SER A 13 -19.54 -14.51 -7.76
C SER A 13 -20.86 -14.16 -7.03
N GLY A 14 -21.90 -13.72 -7.76
CA GLY A 14 -23.15 -13.24 -7.19
C GLY A 14 -24.31 -14.24 -7.11
N LYS A 15 -24.10 -15.52 -7.44
CA LYS A 15 -25.16 -16.55 -7.41
C LYS A 15 -24.85 -17.69 -6.45
N THR A 16 -24.74 -17.37 -5.18
CA THR A 16 -25.09 -18.27 -4.08
C THR A 16 -25.47 -17.41 -2.86
N VAL A 17 -26.72 -16.98 -2.84
CA VAL A 17 -27.35 -16.48 -1.62
C VAL A 17 -27.73 -17.71 -0.81
N GLY A 18 -26.83 -18.13 0.05
CA GLY A 18 -27.15 -18.97 1.19
C GLY A 18 -26.95 -18.07 2.42
N THR A 19 -28.03 -17.65 3.03
CA THR A 19 -28.10 -17.06 4.36
C THR A 19 -27.36 -17.95 5.34
N LEU A 20 -26.14 -17.58 5.77
CA LEU A 20 -25.50 -18.17 6.94
C LEU A 20 -24.44 -17.22 7.48
N ALA A 21 -24.71 -16.74 8.67
CA ALA A 21 -23.77 -16.43 9.74
C ALA A 21 -22.27 -16.48 9.36
N ALA A 22 -21.79 -15.47 8.63
CA ALA A 22 -20.36 -15.24 8.40
C ALA A 22 -19.78 -14.16 9.35
N SER A 23 -20.53 -13.80 10.40
CA SER A 23 -20.11 -12.79 11.39
C SER A 23 -19.24 -13.35 12.53
N SER A 24 -18.93 -14.66 12.55
CA SER A 24 -18.12 -15.26 13.62
C SER A 24 -16.74 -15.78 13.19
N ALA A 25 -16.43 -15.82 11.91
CA ALA A 25 -15.13 -16.34 11.46
C ALA A 25 -13.99 -15.32 11.43
N PHE A 26 -14.28 -14.02 11.47
CA PHE A 26 -13.25 -12.95 11.56
C PHE A 26 -12.93 -12.52 12.99
N MET A 27 -13.71 -12.95 13.99
CA MET A 27 -13.46 -12.65 15.39
C MET A 27 -12.58 -13.67 16.12
N GLY A 28 -12.05 -14.68 15.42
CA GLY A 28 -11.36 -15.82 16.03
C GLY A 28 -9.85 -15.69 16.22
N CYS A 29 -9.17 -14.65 15.71
CA CYS A 29 -7.73 -14.46 15.93
C CYS A 29 -7.50 -13.27 16.89
N ALA A 30 -7.96 -13.41 18.15
CA ALA A 30 -7.88 -12.35 19.14
C ALA A 30 -6.59 -12.34 19.96
N SER A 31 -5.63 -13.25 19.73
CA SER A 31 -4.35 -13.26 20.42
C SER A 31 -3.17 -13.38 19.47
N PRO A 32 -1.99 -12.83 19.82
CA PRO A 32 -0.76 -12.97 19.03
C PRO A 32 -0.36 -14.42 18.78
N GLU A 33 -0.63 -15.33 19.73
CA GLU A 33 -0.39 -16.78 19.59
C GLU A 33 -1.33 -17.43 18.56
N GLN A 34 -2.54 -16.91 18.39
CA GLN A 34 -3.49 -17.42 17.39
C GLN A 34 -3.14 -16.90 15.98
N ALA A 35 -2.55 -15.71 15.87
CA ALA A 35 -2.08 -15.19 14.58
C ALA A 35 -0.90 -16.02 14.04
N GLU A 36 -0.01 -16.53 14.89
CA GLU A 36 1.06 -17.46 14.48
C GLU A 36 0.52 -18.80 14.00
N ASN A 37 -0.66 -19.23 14.46
CA ASN A 37 -1.32 -20.46 14.04
C ASN A 37 -2.20 -20.30 12.80
N CYS A 38 -2.65 -19.09 12.46
CA CYS A 38 -3.42 -18.85 11.22
C CYS A 38 -2.58 -19.06 9.95
N PHE A 39 -1.25 -18.81 10.04
CA PHE A 39 -0.28 -19.06 8.97
C PHE A 39 1.00 -19.62 9.60
N PRO A 40 1.01 -20.92 9.98
CA PRO A 40 2.21 -21.49 10.56
C PRO A 40 3.35 -21.37 9.55
N ARG A 41 4.40 -20.66 9.90
CA ARG A 41 5.72 -20.76 9.25
C ARG A 41 6.33 -22.12 9.60
N SER A 42 5.68 -23.19 9.22
CA SER A 42 6.36 -24.48 9.24
C SER A 42 7.35 -24.47 8.08
N ALA A 43 8.60 -24.76 8.36
CA ALA A 43 9.60 -25.11 7.39
C ALA A 43 9.16 -26.41 6.67
N MET A 44 8.10 -26.32 5.87
CA MET A 44 7.78 -27.37 4.94
C MET A 44 8.71 -27.21 3.75
N PRO A 45 9.31 -28.32 3.28
CA PRO A 45 10.04 -28.28 2.03
C PRO A 45 9.09 -27.72 0.97
N VAL A 46 9.51 -26.66 0.29
CA VAL A 46 8.79 -26.07 -0.84
C VAL A 46 8.50 -27.22 -1.79
N ARG A 47 7.25 -27.69 -1.82
CA ARG A 47 6.81 -28.59 -2.90
C ARG A 47 6.76 -27.69 -4.15
N THR A 48 7.86 -27.71 -4.88
CA THR A 48 7.92 -27.14 -6.22
C THR A 48 6.93 -27.92 -7.09
N ASP A 49 5.72 -27.39 -7.21
CA ASP A 49 4.83 -27.75 -8.31
C ASP A 49 5.61 -27.36 -9.58
N ASN A 50 5.99 -28.34 -10.41
CA ASN A 50 6.77 -28.10 -11.63
C ASN A 50 6.17 -27.00 -12.53
N ARG A 51 4.89 -26.64 -12.32
CA ARG A 51 4.23 -25.52 -12.99
C ARG A 51 4.67 -24.15 -12.48
N LEU A 52 5.25 -24.07 -11.28
CA LEU A 52 5.71 -22.80 -10.68
C LEU A 52 7.18 -22.52 -11.02
N THR A 53 7.93 -23.48 -11.61
CA THR A 53 9.30 -23.26 -12.06
C THR A 53 9.39 -22.22 -13.20
N ALA A 54 8.30 -22.02 -13.96
CA ALA A 54 8.22 -20.95 -14.95
C ALA A 54 8.40 -19.54 -14.34
N ILE A 55 8.16 -19.39 -13.03
CA ILE A 55 8.43 -18.13 -12.32
C ILE A 55 9.93 -17.82 -12.33
N ASP A 56 10.77 -18.84 -12.12
CA ASP A 56 12.22 -18.69 -12.13
C ASP A 56 12.69 -18.13 -13.48
N ASP A 57 12.28 -18.77 -14.56
CA ASP A 57 12.67 -18.37 -15.93
C ASP A 57 12.23 -16.92 -16.24
N ILE A 58 11.03 -16.53 -15.81
CA ILE A 58 10.52 -15.17 -16.03
C ILE A 58 11.35 -14.16 -15.24
N VAL A 59 11.54 -14.39 -13.95
CA VAL A 59 12.26 -13.46 -13.07
C VAL A 59 13.69 -13.31 -13.50
N GLU A 60 14.39 -14.42 -13.76
CA GLU A 60 15.80 -14.43 -14.16
C GLU A 60 16.00 -13.76 -15.53
N ASN A 61 15.06 -13.96 -16.46
CA ASN A 61 15.07 -13.29 -17.76
C ASN A 61 14.96 -11.76 -17.63
N TYR A 62 14.01 -11.24 -16.83
CA TYR A 62 13.86 -9.79 -16.64
C TYR A 62 15.01 -9.17 -15.83
N MET A 63 15.53 -9.89 -14.85
CA MET A 63 16.75 -9.48 -14.13
C MET A 63 17.96 -9.44 -15.07
N GLY A 64 18.12 -10.45 -15.93
CA GLY A 64 19.20 -10.50 -16.92
C GLY A 64 19.14 -9.36 -17.94
N GLN A 65 17.96 -8.83 -18.21
CA GLN A 65 17.73 -7.64 -19.04
C GLN A 65 17.92 -6.31 -18.27
N GLY A 66 18.17 -6.35 -16.96
CA GLY A 66 18.44 -5.17 -16.16
C GLY A 66 17.19 -4.40 -15.70
N TYR A 67 15.98 -4.97 -15.78
CA TYR A 67 14.76 -4.28 -15.36
C TYR A 67 14.69 -4.04 -13.84
N PHE A 68 15.23 -4.95 -13.04
CA PHE A 68 15.34 -4.81 -11.59
C PHE A 68 16.49 -5.67 -11.06
N PRO A 69 17.13 -5.28 -9.94
CA PRO A 69 18.30 -5.98 -9.41
C PRO A 69 17.96 -7.24 -8.64
N GLY A 70 16.75 -7.35 -8.11
CA GLY A 70 16.33 -8.50 -7.30
C GLY A 70 14.84 -8.43 -6.95
N ALA A 71 14.30 -9.54 -6.47
CA ALA A 71 12.92 -9.69 -6.09
C ALA A 71 12.72 -10.73 -4.99
N THR A 72 11.60 -10.64 -4.28
CA THR A 72 11.07 -11.75 -3.48
C THR A 72 9.69 -12.11 -4.01
N ILE A 73 9.42 -13.40 -4.13
CA ILE A 73 8.14 -13.91 -4.59
C ILE A 73 7.60 -14.91 -3.60
N VAL A 74 6.34 -14.73 -3.21
CA VAL A 74 5.58 -15.67 -2.40
C VAL A 74 4.28 -15.97 -3.12
N VAL A 75 3.98 -17.26 -3.32
CA VAL A 75 2.69 -17.72 -3.83
C VAL A 75 2.01 -18.56 -2.76
N ALA A 76 0.78 -18.18 -2.42
CA ALA A 76 -0.04 -18.93 -1.48
C ALA A 76 -1.29 -19.47 -2.17
N ARG A 77 -1.69 -20.70 -1.82
CA ARG A 77 -2.91 -21.35 -2.31
C ARG A 77 -3.55 -22.14 -1.19
N GLY A 78 -4.86 -21.92 -0.97
CA GLY A 78 -5.60 -22.62 0.08
C GLY A 78 -5.03 -22.40 1.48
N GLY A 79 -4.57 -21.18 1.79
CA GLY A 79 -3.98 -20.82 3.08
C GLY A 79 -2.55 -21.35 3.32
N LYS A 80 -1.90 -21.92 2.29
CA LYS A 80 -0.54 -22.46 2.38
C LYS A 80 0.37 -21.79 1.38
N ILE A 81 1.60 -21.48 1.79
CA ILE A 81 2.67 -21.05 0.87
C ILE A 81 3.06 -22.28 0.02
N VAL A 82 2.98 -22.13 -1.31
CA VAL A 82 3.32 -23.15 -2.28
C VAL A 82 4.56 -22.82 -3.08
N TYR A 83 5.02 -21.58 -3.00
CA TYR A 83 6.26 -21.10 -3.59
C TYR A 83 6.79 -19.90 -2.80
N GLU A 84 8.09 -19.90 -2.51
CA GLU A 84 8.77 -18.82 -1.80
C GLU A 84 10.22 -18.78 -2.24
N LYS A 85 10.65 -17.64 -2.81
CA LYS A 85 12.04 -17.49 -3.28
C LYS A 85 12.47 -16.03 -3.32
N ALA A 86 13.74 -15.78 -2.96
CA ALA A 86 14.44 -14.53 -3.17
C ALA A 86 15.37 -14.67 -4.39
N TYR A 87 15.49 -13.60 -5.17
CA TYR A 87 16.28 -13.52 -6.39
C TYR A 87 17.20 -12.31 -6.35
N GLY A 88 18.42 -12.47 -6.85
CA GLY A 88 19.35 -11.37 -7.09
C GLY A 88 19.73 -10.60 -5.83
N TYR A 89 19.71 -9.29 -5.90
CA TYR A 89 20.32 -8.41 -4.92
C TYR A 89 19.33 -7.41 -4.32
N ALA A 90 19.43 -7.22 -3.01
CA ALA A 90 18.73 -6.15 -2.29
C ALA A 90 19.40 -4.78 -2.53
N MET A 91 20.70 -4.78 -2.82
CA MET A 91 21.46 -3.60 -3.22
C MET A 91 22.53 -4.01 -4.22
N LEU A 92 22.37 -3.62 -5.48
CA LEU A 92 23.29 -3.92 -6.57
C LEU A 92 24.24 -2.75 -6.84
N ASN A 93 23.73 -1.53 -6.70
CA ASN A 93 24.48 -0.30 -6.93
C ASN A 93 24.40 0.60 -5.70
N ASP A 94 25.42 1.42 -5.50
CA ASP A 94 25.39 2.54 -4.57
C ASP A 94 25.62 3.84 -5.35
N MET A 95 24.70 4.80 -5.21
CA MET A 95 24.74 6.09 -5.91
C MET A 95 25.02 5.95 -7.42
N GLY A 96 24.42 4.93 -8.06
CA GLY A 96 24.58 4.66 -9.49
C GLY A 96 25.83 3.88 -9.88
N VAL A 97 26.72 3.57 -8.93
CA VAL A 97 27.93 2.77 -9.15
C VAL A 97 27.68 1.32 -8.71
N ARG A 98 28.02 0.37 -9.60
CA ARG A 98 27.90 -1.04 -9.27
C ARG A 98 28.86 -1.41 -8.15
N LEU A 99 28.35 -2.11 -7.14
CA LEU A 99 29.15 -2.62 -6.03
C LEU A 99 29.98 -3.83 -6.47
N ASP A 100 31.20 -3.95 -5.95
CA ASP A 100 32.03 -5.14 -6.13
C ASP A 100 31.48 -6.34 -5.36
N ASP A 101 30.86 -6.09 -4.20
CA ASP A 101 30.18 -7.09 -3.37
C ASP A 101 28.71 -6.66 -3.13
N PRO A 102 27.82 -6.93 -4.09
CA PRO A 102 26.42 -6.55 -3.98
C PRO A 102 25.71 -7.35 -2.89
N ARG A 103 24.86 -6.68 -2.10
CA ARG A 103 24.12 -7.32 -1.02
C ARG A 103 23.00 -8.21 -1.58
N PRO A 104 23.00 -9.52 -1.26
CA PRO A 104 22.01 -10.44 -1.80
C PRO A 104 20.62 -10.17 -1.25
N MET A 105 19.59 -10.47 -2.05
CA MET A 105 18.19 -10.43 -1.64
C MET A 105 17.90 -11.57 -0.66
N GLN A 106 17.16 -11.26 0.40
CA GLN A 106 16.66 -12.24 1.38
C GLN A 106 15.14 -12.21 1.43
N MET A 107 14.53 -13.32 1.88
CA MET A 107 13.07 -13.38 2.01
C MET A 107 12.50 -12.40 3.04
N ASP A 108 13.29 -11.98 3.99
CA ASP A 108 12.93 -11.01 5.02
C ASP A 108 13.42 -9.59 4.73
N THR A 109 14.02 -9.35 3.56
CA THR A 109 14.36 -8.00 3.10
C THR A 109 13.09 -7.13 3.05
N MET A 110 13.17 -5.95 3.62
CA MET A 110 12.09 -4.96 3.59
C MET A 110 12.12 -4.16 2.29
N PHE A 111 10.95 -3.75 1.82
CA PHE A 111 10.81 -2.94 0.62
C PHE A 111 10.06 -1.65 0.92
N ASP A 112 10.39 -0.59 0.21
CA ASP A 112 9.48 0.53 0.07
C ASP A 112 8.26 0.05 -0.74
N MET A 113 7.11 0.09 -0.11
CA MET A 113 5.87 -0.44 -0.69
C MET A 113 5.18 0.56 -1.63
N ALA A 114 5.68 1.79 -1.71
CA ALA A 114 5.10 2.83 -2.55
C ALA A 114 3.57 2.84 -2.44
N SER A 115 2.86 2.82 -3.57
CA SER A 115 1.38 2.84 -3.58
C SER A 115 0.69 1.59 -3.03
N CYS A 116 1.40 0.47 -2.84
CA CYS A 116 0.83 -0.66 -2.09
C CYS A 116 0.49 -0.28 -0.64
N THR A 117 1.12 0.77 -0.10
CA THR A 117 0.79 1.38 1.20
C THR A 117 -0.69 1.78 1.29
N LYS A 118 -1.29 2.25 0.19
CA LYS A 118 -2.71 2.60 0.13
C LYS A 118 -3.60 1.43 0.53
N ILE A 119 -3.27 0.22 0.07
CA ILE A 119 -4.04 -1.00 0.35
C ILE A 119 -3.63 -1.59 1.70
N MET A 120 -2.32 -1.65 1.99
CA MET A 120 -1.80 -2.34 3.18
C MET A 120 -1.99 -1.55 4.47
N ALA A 121 -2.09 -0.24 4.40
CA ALA A 121 -2.23 0.64 5.55
C ALA A 121 -3.54 1.44 5.53
N THR A 122 -3.68 2.37 4.58
CA THR A 122 -4.76 3.35 4.60
C THR A 122 -6.13 2.69 4.44
N THR A 123 -6.32 1.84 3.44
CA THR A 123 -7.59 1.12 3.23
C THR A 123 -7.93 0.23 4.43
N GLN A 124 -6.96 -0.50 4.98
CA GLN A 124 -7.19 -1.34 6.16
C GLN A 124 -7.64 -0.52 7.36
N SER A 125 -7.05 0.66 7.55
CA SER A 125 -7.42 1.58 8.64
C SER A 125 -8.86 2.08 8.47
N ILE A 126 -9.24 2.50 7.27
CA ILE A 126 -10.63 2.94 6.98
C ILE A 126 -11.61 1.77 7.15
N MET A 127 -11.27 0.57 6.67
CA MET A 127 -12.11 -0.63 6.85
C MET A 127 -12.34 -0.94 8.32
N LYS A 128 -11.29 -0.83 9.16
CA LYS A 128 -11.41 -1.04 10.59
C LYS A 128 -12.30 0.01 11.23
N LEU A 129 -12.08 1.29 10.94
CA LEU A 129 -12.94 2.39 11.44
C LEU A 129 -14.40 2.22 10.99
N TYR A 130 -14.62 1.78 9.75
CA TYR A 130 -15.95 1.49 9.24
C TYR A 130 -16.61 0.33 10.00
N SER A 131 -15.88 -0.76 10.24
CA SER A 131 -16.39 -1.91 11.00
C SER A 131 -16.71 -1.57 12.47
N GLU A 132 -16.06 -0.55 13.01
CA GLU A 132 -16.30 -0.02 14.36
C GLU A 132 -17.39 1.06 14.40
N GLY A 133 -18.01 1.41 13.27
CA GLY A 133 -19.02 2.46 13.15
C GLY A 133 -18.47 3.88 13.38
N LYS A 134 -17.15 4.08 13.29
CA LYS A 134 -16.49 5.37 13.51
C LYS A 134 -16.40 6.25 12.27
N ILE A 135 -16.60 5.68 11.10
CA ILE A 135 -16.62 6.38 9.81
C ILE A 135 -17.75 5.84 8.94
N ASP A 136 -18.45 6.73 8.26
CA ASP A 136 -19.42 6.38 7.22
C ASP A 136 -18.80 6.69 5.85
N LEU A 137 -18.76 5.71 4.97
CA LEU A 137 -18.19 5.85 3.64
C LEU A 137 -18.98 6.80 2.74
N ASN A 138 -20.28 6.96 3.00
CA ASN A 138 -21.16 7.87 2.26
C ASN A 138 -21.17 9.28 2.84
N ALA A 139 -20.62 9.48 4.03
CA ALA A 139 -20.49 10.81 4.60
C ALA A 139 -19.50 11.65 3.80
N THR A 140 -19.71 12.97 3.80
CA THR A 140 -18.76 13.90 3.19
C THR A 140 -17.47 13.95 4.01
N VAL A 141 -16.33 14.10 3.33
CA VAL A 141 -15.04 14.34 3.99
C VAL A 141 -15.11 15.54 4.90
N ALA A 142 -15.81 16.57 4.48
CA ALA A 142 -16.04 17.82 5.22
C ALA A 142 -16.74 17.61 6.57
N SER A 143 -17.53 16.55 6.74
CA SER A 143 -18.16 16.25 8.04
C SER A 143 -17.14 15.83 9.11
N TYR A 144 -15.96 15.33 8.72
CA TYR A 144 -14.85 14.97 9.60
C TYR A 144 -13.74 16.03 9.60
N ILE A 145 -13.49 16.66 8.44
CA ILE A 145 -12.47 17.69 8.22
C ILE A 145 -13.17 18.91 7.58
N PRO A 146 -13.78 19.79 8.39
CA PRO A 146 -14.57 20.92 7.87
C PRO A 146 -13.77 21.84 6.95
N GLU A 147 -12.48 22.00 7.18
CA GLU A 147 -11.56 22.78 6.36
C GLU A 147 -11.44 22.28 4.91
N PHE A 148 -11.87 21.06 4.62
CA PHE A 148 -11.90 20.48 3.27
C PHE A 148 -13.06 21.02 2.41
N ALA A 149 -14.11 21.60 3.02
CA ALA A 149 -15.29 22.13 2.34
C ALA A 149 -14.99 23.44 1.59
N LYS A 150 -14.14 23.36 0.56
CA LYS A 150 -13.72 24.50 -0.27
C LYS A 150 -13.55 24.06 -1.72
N ASN A 151 -13.67 25.01 -2.64
CA ASN A 151 -13.33 24.84 -4.05
C ASN A 151 -14.05 23.65 -4.70
N GLY A 152 -15.36 23.51 -4.42
CA GLY A 152 -16.21 22.45 -4.99
C GLY A 152 -16.08 21.08 -4.33
N LYS A 153 -15.41 20.98 -3.16
CA LYS A 153 -15.17 19.71 -2.44
C LYS A 153 -16.21 19.42 -1.34
N GLU A 154 -17.20 20.27 -1.16
CA GLU A 154 -18.20 20.23 -0.07
C GLU A 154 -18.92 18.87 -0.01
N ASN A 155 -19.18 18.28 -1.18
CA ASN A 155 -19.92 17.03 -1.32
C ASN A 155 -19.06 15.81 -1.61
N VAL A 156 -17.73 15.94 -1.61
CA VAL A 156 -16.83 14.79 -1.82
C VAL A 156 -16.94 13.85 -0.63
N THR A 157 -17.24 12.57 -0.90
CA THR A 157 -17.43 11.54 0.11
C THR A 157 -16.14 10.75 0.39
N VAL A 158 -16.11 10.07 1.54
CA VAL A 158 -15.03 9.13 1.89
C VAL A 158 -14.92 8.01 0.84
N HIS A 159 -16.06 7.51 0.35
CA HIS A 159 -16.11 6.51 -0.72
C HIS A 159 -15.43 7.00 -2.00
N GLN A 160 -15.65 8.25 -2.39
CA GLN A 160 -15.01 8.82 -3.58
C GLN A 160 -13.48 8.95 -3.44
N LEU A 161 -12.96 9.18 -2.24
CA LEU A 161 -11.52 9.14 -2.00
C LEU A 161 -10.97 7.71 -2.20
N LEU A 162 -11.63 6.70 -1.62
CA LEU A 162 -11.22 5.29 -1.71
C LEU A 162 -11.25 4.74 -3.14
N THR A 163 -12.18 5.23 -3.95
CA THR A 163 -12.40 4.75 -5.34
C THR A 163 -11.72 5.63 -6.39
N HIS A 164 -10.93 6.62 -5.96
CA HIS A 164 -10.28 7.58 -6.87
C HIS A 164 -11.25 8.37 -7.77
N THR A 165 -12.44 8.67 -7.25
CA THR A 165 -13.49 9.40 -7.99
C THR A 165 -13.82 10.77 -7.37
N SER A 166 -12.92 11.28 -6.54
CA SER A 166 -13.11 12.54 -5.82
C SER A 166 -12.93 13.80 -6.67
N GLY A 167 -12.27 13.68 -7.82
CA GLY A 167 -11.88 14.82 -8.67
C GLY A 167 -10.62 15.55 -8.22
N LEU A 168 -9.97 15.12 -7.13
CA LEU A 168 -8.72 15.71 -6.65
C LEU A 168 -7.59 15.52 -7.66
N PRO A 169 -6.59 16.42 -7.68
CA PRO A 169 -5.36 16.23 -8.45
C PRO A 169 -4.73 14.87 -8.17
N GLN A 170 -4.13 14.29 -9.23
CA GLN A 170 -3.56 12.96 -9.14
C GLN A 170 -2.36 12.89 -8.21
N TRP A 171 -1.47 13.88 -8.32
CA TRP A 171 -0.20 13.91 -7.59
C TRP A 171 0.35 15.33 -7.45
N LYS A 172 1.17 15.54 -6.44
CA LYS A 172 1.95 16.75 -6.23
C LYS A 172 3.25 16.38 -5.52
N ALA A 173 4.35 16.93 -5.97
CA ALA A 173 5.68 16.77 -5.33
C ALA A 173 5.73 17.53 -3.99
N MET A 174 4.95 17.07 -2.99
CA MET A 174 4.82 17.76 -1.69
C MET A 174 6.17 17.96 -1.01
N PHE A 175 7.11 17.02 -1.19
CA PHE A 175 8.45 17.07 -0.61
C PHE A 175 9.29 18.26 -1.11
N LEU A 176 8.94 18.83 -2.26
CA LEU A 176 9.61 20.01 -2.81
C LEU A 176 9.09 21.33 -2.23
N TYR A 177 7.81 21.37 -1.82
CA TYR A 177 7.13 22.63 -1.52
C TYR A 177 6.79 22.80 -0.04
N ILE A 178 6.81 21.76 0.77
CA ILE A 178 6.11 21.74 2.08
C ILE A 178 7.06 21.35 3.23
N GLU A 179 8.37 21.51 3.09
CA GLU A 179 9.37 21.40 4.17
C GLU A 179 9.11 20.32 5.24
N LYS A 180 8.56 19.16 4.85
CA LYS A 180 8.18 18.06 5.76
C LYS A 180 7.11 18.43 6.81
N ASP A 181 6.37 19.51 6.60
CA ASP A 181 5.30 19.96 7.49
C ASP A 181 3.97 19.34 7.09
N LYS A 182 3.52 18.38 7.89
CA LYS A 182 2.28 17.65 7.68
C LYS A 182 1.03 18.56 7.68
N ALA A 183 1.02 19.62 8.49
CA ALA A 183 -0.08 20.56 8.52
C ALA A 183 -0.20 21.33 7.19
N LYS A 184 0.92 21.68 6.59
CA LYS A 184 0.95 22.32 5.26
C LYS A 184 0.47 21.38 4.15
N VAL A 185 0.71 20.05 4.27
CA VAL A 185 0.15 19.06 3.34
C VAL A 185 -1.37 19.05 3.42
N LEU A 186 -1.92 18.99 4.64
CA LEU A 186 -3.38 19.05 4.85
C LEU A 186 -3.96 20.35 4.29
N ASP A 187 -3.35 21.49 4.61
CA ASP A 187 -3.78 22.79 4.12
C ASP A 187 -3.77 22.88 2.60
N TYR A 188 -2.69 22.37 1.95
CA TYR A 188 -2.64 22.30 0.49
C TYR A 188 -3.82 21.49 -0.08
N ILE A 189 -4.10 20.29 0.42
CA ILE A 189 -5.17 19.45 -0.09
C ILE A 189 -6.53 20.10 0.17
N CYS A 190 -6.72 20.77 1.30
CA CYS A 190 -7.95 21.51 1.60
C CYS A 190 -8.14 22.72 0.70
N ASN A 191 -7.09 23.37 0.22
CA ASN A 191 -7.18 24.58 -0.59
C ASN A 191 -7.02 24.34 -2.11
N CYS A 192 -6.53 23.16 -2.56
CA CYS A 192 -6.43 22.88 -3.99
C CYS A 192 -7.81 22.82 -4.66
N GLU A 193 -7.85 23.13 -5.94
CA GLU A 193 -9.04 22.98 -6.77
C GLU A 193 -9.21 21.53 -7.23
N LEU A 194 -10.43 21.14 -7.60
CA LEU A 194 -10.66 19.89 -8.30
C LEU A 194 -10.13 20.00 -9.74
N MET A 195 -9.41 18.97 -10.20
CA MET A 195 -8.93 18.89 -11.58
C MET A 195 -9.91 18.14 -12.48
N PHE A 196 -10.76 17.31 -11.89
CA PHE A 196 -11.71 16.45 -12.61
C PHE A 196 -13.09 16.56 -11.97
N ALA A 197 -14.12 16.18 -12.71
CA ALA A 197 -15.47 16.12 -12.16
C ALA A 197 -15.56 14.99 -11.11
N PRO A 198 -16.15 15.23 -9.93
CA PRO A 198 -16.44 14.15 -8.99
C PRO A 198 -17.30 13.07 -9.65
N GLY A 199 -16.89 11.80 -9.47
CA GLY A 199 -17.46 10.64 -10.15
C GLY A 199 -16.62 10.11 -11.31
N GLU A 200 -15.70 10.90 -11.88
CA GLU A 200 -14.72 10.42 -12.84
C GLU A 200 -13.58 9.69 -12.13
N GLU A 201 -13.24 8.48 -12.59
CA GLU A 201 -12.14 7.69 -12.01
C GLU A 201 -10.79 8.26 -12.44
N LYS A 202 -10.09 8.91 -11.52
CA LYS A 202 -8.72 9.44 -11.69
C LYS A 202 -7.91 9.10 -10.45
N TYR A 203 -6.92 8.23 -10.64
CA TYR A 203 -6.02 7.85 -9.55
C TYR A 203 -5.42 9.09 -8.87
N SER A 204 -5.57 9.19 -7.56
CA SER A 204 -5.13 10.35 -6.78
C SER A 204 -4.40 9.94 -5.50
N ASP A 205 -3.15 10.35 -5.38
CA ASP A 205 -2.38 10.24 -4.14
C ASP A 205 -2.93 11.20 -3.08
N LEU A 206 -3.39 12.39 -3.49
CA LEU A 206 -3.95 13.38 -2.58
C LEU A 206 -5.22 12.86 -1.89
N GLY A 207 -6.03 12.08 -2.61
CA GLY A 207 -7.19 11.42 -2.04
C GLY A 207 -6.82 10.45 -0.92
N PHE A 208 -5.77 9.67 -1.10
CA PHE A 208 -5.30 8.74 -0.08
C PHE A 208 -4.54 9.41 1.06
N GLN A 209 -3.85 10.51 0.81
CA GLN A 209 -3.30 11.37 1.87
C GLN A 209 -4.44 11.94 2.74
N MET A 210 -5.53 12.40 2.14
CA MET A 210 -6.72 12.88 2.86
C MET A 210 -7.36 11.74 3.70
N LEU A 211 -7.43 10.50 3.20
CA LEU A 211 -7.87 9.35 3.98
C LEU A 211 -6.97 9.10 5.20
N GLY A 212 -5.67 9.29 5.07
CA GLY A 212 -4.74 9.24 6.20
C GLY A 212 -5.07 10.32 7.26
N PHE A 213 -5.33 11.55 6.84
CA PHE A 213 -5.76 12.62 7.76
C PHE A 213 -7.12 12.33 8.42
N LEU A 214 -8.04 11.67 7.73
CA LEU A 214 -9.31 11.20 8.32
C LEU A 214 -9.05 10.21 9.46
N VAL A 215 -8.17 9.22 9.24
CA VAL A 215 -7.79 8.26 10.29
C VAL A 215 -7.26 9.00 11.52
N GLU A 216 -6.35 9.95 11.32
CA GLU A 216 -5.78 10.73 12.42
C GLU A 216 -6.79 11.62 13.13
N ARG A 217 -7.66 12.28 12.38
CA ARG A 217 -8.71 13.15 12.93
C ARG A 217 -9.70 12.36 13.80
N ILE A 218 -10.10 11.17 13.36
CA ILE A 218 -11.07 10.33 14.06
C ILE A 218 -10.44 9.66 15.28
N THR A 219 -9.17 9.25 15.18
CA THR A 219 -8.53 8.45 16.23
C THR A 219 -7.71 9.25 17.23
N GLY A 220 -7.31 10.48 16.88
CA GLY A 220 -6.39 11.30 17.66
C GLY A 220 -4.95 10.76 17.67
N ARG A 221 -4.63 9.77 16.85
CA ARG A 221 -3.30 9.14 16.74
C ARG A 221 -2.72 9.37 15.36
N SER A 222 -1.39 9.40 15.25
CA SER A 222 -0.74 9.44 13.94
C SER A 222 -1.03 8.16 13.14
N MET A 223 -0.99 8.26 11.81
CA MET A 223 -1.30 7.15 10.92
C MET A 223 -0.38 5.94 11.15
N ASP A 224 0.92 6.19 11.32
CA ASP A 224 1.93 5.16 11.58
C ASP A 224 1.68 4.44 12.91
N GLU A 225 1.36 5.19 13.96
CA GLU A 225 1.02 4.63 15.28
C GLU A 225 -0.28 3.81 15.21
N TYR A 226 -1.31 4.33 14.55
CA TYR A 226 -2.58 3.64 14.42
C TYR A 226 -2.42 2.31 13.67
N VAL A 227 -1.79 2.32 12.50
CA VAL A 227 -1.59 1.12 11.68
C VAL A 227 -0.73 0.08 12.41
N LYS A 228 0.36 0.54 13.06
CA LYS A 228 1.24 -0.34 13.83
C LYS A 228 0.48 -1.09 14.92
N ASN A 229 -0.35 -0.39 15.69
CA ASN A 229 -1.01 -0.98 16.86
C ASN A 229 -2.30 -1.73 16.50
N GLU A 230 -3.08 -1.22 15.53
CA GLU A 230 -4.41 -1.74 15.23
C GLU A 230 -4.43 -2.75 14.08
N ILE A 231 -3.41 -2.75 13.21
CA ILE A 231 -3.35 -3.61 12.03
C ILE A 231 -2.14 -4.55 12.10
N TYR A 232 -0.90 -4.00 12.12
CA TYR A 232 0.29 -4.81 11.94
C TYR A 232 0.61 -5.70 13.13
N LYS A 233 0.54 -5.20 14.36
CA LYS A 233 0.76 -6.00 15.56
C LYS A 233 -0.24 -7.15 15.70
N PRO A 234 -1.58 -6.93 15.57
CA PRO A 234 -2.55 -8.02 15.65
C PRO A 234 -2.34 -9.09 14.57
N LEU A 235 -1.81 -8.72 13.41
CA LEU A 235 -1.47 -9.65 12.32
C LEU A 235 -0.09 -10.31 12.49
N GLY A 236 0.66 -9.99 13.55
CA GLY A 236 2.00 -10.52 13.78
C GLY A 236 3.06 -10.03 12.79
N LEU A 237 2.83 -8.91 12.10
CA LEU A 237 3.75 -8.35 11.10
C LEU A 237 4.90 -7.63 11.81
N LYS A 238 6.06 -8.28 11.88
CA LYS A 238 7.21 -7.77 12.64
C LYS A 238 8.11 -6.84 11.83
N ARG A 239 8.11 -6.98 10.51
CA ARG A 239 8.97 -6.23 9.57
C ARG A 239 8.19 -5.31 8.63
N THR A 240 6.92 -4.99 8.95
CA THR A 240 6.09 -4.05 8.23
C THR A 240 5.86 -2.82 9.10
N THR A 241 6.38 -1.67 8.68
CA THR A 241 6.32 -0.46 9.49
C THR A 241 6.45 0.80 8.64
N TYR A 242 5.94 1.91 9.12
CA TYR A 242 6.38 3.23 8.71
C TYR A 242 7.73 3.55 9.38
N LEU A 243 8.49 4.47 8.79
CA LEU A 243 9.72 5.00 9.38
C LEU A 243 10.65 3.88 9.90
N PRO A 244 11.11 2.95 9.05
CA PRO A 244 11.86 1.77 9.49
C PRO A 244 13.07 2.12 10.36
N LEU A 245 13.85 3.14 10.00
CA LEU A 245 15.02 3.56 10.78
C LEU A 245 14.67 3.99 12.21
N ALA A 246 13.54 4.71 12.38
CA ALA A 246 13.06 5.11 13.70
C ALA A 246 12.47 3.94 14.50
N ASN A 247 12.14 2.82 13.84
CA ASN A 247 11.61 1.61 14.45
C ASN A 247 12.66 0.51 14.64
N GLY A 248 13.95 0.84 14.61
CA GLY A 248 15.06 -0.04 14.97
C GLY A 248 15.58 -0.90 13.82
N PHE A 249 15.17 -0.63 12.59
CA PHE A 249 15.76 -1.21 11.38
C PHE A 249 16.88 -0.34 10.86
N THR A 250 17.72 -0.91 10.03
CA THR A 250 18.85 -0.23 9.38
C THR A 250 18.70 -0.24 7.87
N THR A 251 19.58 0.44 7.15
CA THR A 251 19.65 0.38 5.69
C THR A 251 19.95 -1.04 5.18
N GLU A 252 20.59 -1.87 6.01
CA GLU A 252 20.87 -3.27 5.67
C GLU A 252 19.60 -4.14 5.63
N ASP A 253 18.57 -3.75 6.36
CA ASP A 253 17.28 -4.45 6.38
C ASP A 253 16.42 -4.16 5.15
N VAL A 254 16.71 -3.08 4.41
CA VAL A 254 15.84 -2.54 3.36
C VAL A 254 16.50 -2.69 1.99
N ALA A 255 15.73 -3.11 0.99
CA ALA A 255 16.19 -3.09 -0.39
C ALA A 255 16.42 -1.65 -0.86
N ALA A 256 17.50 -1.43 -1.59
CA ALA A 256 17.76 -0.15 -2.23
C ALA A 256 16.67 0.14 -3.28
N THR A 257 16.18 1.37 -3.29
CA THR A 257 15.32 1.89 -4.36
C THR A 257 16.16 2.38 -5.54
N SER A 258 15.51 2.83 -6.62
CA SER A 258 16.23 3.35 -7.78
C SER A 258 17.06 4.58 -7.41
N PHE A 259 18.24 4.70 -8.01
CA PHE A 259 19.03 5.91 -7.96
C PHE A 259 18.53 6.90 -9.01
N GLY A 260 17.77 7.88 -8.54
CA GLY A 260 17.15 8.87 -9.39
C GLY A 260 15.99 8.31 -10.23
N ASN A 261 15.03 9.17 -10.46
CA ASN A 261 13.91 8.91 -11.34
C ASN A 261 13.94 9.98 -12.44
N PRO A 262 14.19 9.63 -13.71
CA PRO A 262 14.25 10.62 -14.79
C PRO A 262 12.99 11.49 -14.89
N TYR A 263 11.83 10.92 -14.54
CA TYR A 263 10.58 11.65 -14.49
C TYR A 263 10.55 12.72 -13.39
N GLU A 264 11.00 12.36 -12.19
CA GLU A 264 11.09 13.30 -11.07
C GLU A 264 12.15 14.36 -11.31
N TYR A 265 13.30 14.00 -11.90
CA TYR A 265 14.30 14.96 -12.32
C TYR A 265 13.75 15.95 -13.33
N ALA A 266 13.05 15.49 -14.37
CA ALA A 266 12.43 16.38 -15.36
C ALA A 266 11.40 17.31 -14.70
N MET A 267 10.63 16.82 -13.73
CA MET A 267 9.68 17.65 -12.98
C MET A 267 10.37 18.68 -12.07
N VAL A 268 11.52 18.34 -11.50
CA VAL A 268 12.32 19.28 -10.68
C VAL A 268 12.95 20.34 -11.56
N ASP A 269 13.44 19.97 -12.74
CA ASP A 269 14.03 20.91 -13.71
C ASP A 269 12.99 21.90 -14.29
N GLU A 270 11.72 21.49 -14.40
CA GLU A 270 10.61 22.37 -14.81
C GLU A 270 10.16 23.34 -13.70
N ILE A 271 10.52 23.04 -12.46
CA ILE A 271 10.20 23.84 -11.30
C ILE A 271 11.53 24.47 -10.87
N ASP A 272 11.66 25.76 -11.07
CA ASP A 272 12.80 26.57 -10.58
C ASP A 272 13.01 26.27 -9.06
N TYR A 273 13.74 25.17 -8.77
CA TYR A 273 13.96 24.70 -7.41
C TYR A 273 15.12 25.50 -6.82
N PRO A 274 14.89 26.22 -5.70
CA PRO A 274 15.94 27.05 -5.09
C PRO A 274 17.10 26.21 -4.55
#